data_9fdda64e3a6923b58b288896164c1fee
#
_entry.id   9fdda64e3a6923b58b288896164c1fee
#
_cell.length_a   1.000
_cell.length_b   1.000
_cell.length_c   1.000
_cell.angle_alpha   90.00
_cell.angle_beta   90.00
_cell.angle_gamma   90.00
#
_symmetry.space_group_name_H-M   'P 1'
#
loop_
_entity.id
_entity.type
_entity.pdbx_description
1 polymer ?
#
loop_
_entity_poly.entity_id
_entity_poly.type
_entity_poly.pdbx_seq_one_letter_code
_entity_poly.pdbx_strand_id
1 'polypeptide(L)'
;MEIDIQNLSFNFKTQNIFENTTVSFTEGKISFIMAPNGRGKTTLLKLILGSLNASQGLINNSAKNNDTYVLFDNLELYKNLTGMDNILFFTNFRYSKLTIEKRAQRYLSEERLSKRVSTYSLGEGKRLSLIIWNLLEPSLTMMDEVTNGLDYESLNILKEDLIRSKKEKIILLTGHQFEFYEEIIDDLYVIKNKKILKVDKGGLKKIYESNFN
;
A
#
# COMPACT_ATOMS: atom_id res chain seq x y z
N MET A 1 -2.53 -17.02 4.34
CA MET A 1 -3.40 -15.93 4.85
C MET A 1 -4.38 -15.49 3.78
N GLU A 2 -5.52 -14.91 4.20
CA GLU A 2 -6.56 -14.42 3.30
C GLU A 2 -7.29 -13.23 3.93
N ILE A 3 -7.71 -12.30 3.10
CA ILE A 3 -8.70 -11.28 3.45
C ILE A 3 -9.95 -11.64 2.69
N ASP A 4 -11.01 -12.02 3.41
CA ASP A 4 -12.30 -12.39 2.85
C ASP A 4 -13.34 -11.30 3.16
N ILE A 5 -13.92 -10.74 2.12
CA ILE A 5 -14.95 -9.69 2.18
C ILE A 5 -16.25 -10.27 1.66
N GLN A 6 -17.29 -10.27 2.51
CA GLN A 6 -18.58 -10.85 2.20
C GLN A 6 -19.71 -9.83 2.28
N ASN A 7 -20.44 -9.64 1.17
CA ASN A 7 -21.64 -8.79 1.07
C ASN A 7 -21.41 -7.37 1.58
N LEU A 8 -20.20 -6.83 1.39
CA LEU A 8 -19.79 -5.52 1.88
C LEU A 8 -20.65 -4.42 1.26
N SER A 9 -21.25 -3.60 2.12
CA SER A 9 -21.83 -2.30 1.76
C SER A 9 -21.25 -1.21 2.63
N PHE A 10 -20.97 -0.06 2.03
CA PHE A 10 -20.44 1.09 2.75
C PHE A 10 -20.85 2.41 2.09
N ASN A 11 -21.25 3.39 2.91
CA ASN A 11 -21.61 4.73 2.47
C ASN A 11 -21.02 5.80 3.39
N PHE A 12 -20.63 6.94 2.81
CA PHE A 12 -20.37 8.18 3.52
C PHE A 12 -21.61 9.05 3.44
N LYS A 13 -22.33 9.23 4.59
CA LYS A 13 -23.58 10.01 4.62
C LYS A 13 -24.55 9.56 3.51
N THR A 14 -24.65 10.35 2.45
CA THR A 14 -25.53 10.09 1.28
C THR A 14 -24.83 9.43 0.11
N GLN A 15 -23.50 9.35 0.11
CA GLN A 15 -22.73 8.75 -0.99
C GLN A 15 -22.47 7.28 -0.75
N ASN A 16 -23.12 6.42 -1.54
CA ASN A 16 -22.90 4.98 -1.52
C ASN A 16 -21.61 4.63 -2.29
N ILE A 17 -20.63 4.04 -1.60
CA ILE A 17 -19.30 3.68 -2.14
C ILE A 17 -19.28 2.22 -2.57
N PHE A 18 -19.75 1.31 -1.68
CA PHE A 18 -19.84 -0.11 -1.96
C PHE A 18 -21.26 -0.61 -1.72
N GLU A 19 -21.70 -1.57 -2.53
CA GLU A 19 -23.04 -2.15 -2.46
C GLU A 19 -22.99 -3.66 -2.70
N ASN A 20 -23.18 -4.44 -1.64
CA ASN A 20 -23.24 -5.90 -1.67
C ASN A 20 -22.10 -6.52 -2.52
N THR A 21 -20.85 -6.21 -2.20
CA THR A 21 -19.67 -6.73 -2.91
C THR A 21 -18.97 -7.82 -2.11
N THR A 22 -18.58 -8.89 -2.80
CA THR A 22 -17.86 -10.02 -2.23
C THR A 22 -16.58 -10.24 -3.02
N VAL A 23 -15.43 -10.31 -2.31
CA VAL A 23 -14.11 -10.47 -2.92
C VAL A 23 -13.13 -11.01 -1.89
N SER A 24 -12.12 -11.76 -2.34
CA SER A 24 -11.02 -12.20 -1.49
C SER A 24 -9.64 -11.83 -2.05
N PHE A 25 -8.67 -11.66 -1.13
CA PHE A 25 -7.27 -11.43 -1.43
C PHE A 25 -6.43 -12.48 -0.72
N THR A 26 -5.60 -13.20 -1.46
CA THR A 26 -4.83 -14.33 -0.96
C THR A 26 -3.34 -14.00 -0.85
N GLU A 27 -2.64 -14.67 0.07
CA GLU A 27 -1.18 -14.53 0.22
C GLU A 27 -0.40 -14.99 -1.01
N GLY A 28 0.85 -14.59 -1.08
CA GLY A 28 1.75 -14.92 -2.18
C GLY A 28 1.53 -14.07 -3.43
N LYS A 29 0.64 -13.08 -3.36
CA LYS A 29 0.22 -12.27 -4.50
C LYS A 29 0.31 -10.77 -4.25
N ILE A 30 0.64 -10.05 -5.32
CA ILE A 30 0.49 -8.60 -5.40
C ILE A 30 -0.84 -8.32 -6.11
N SER A 31 -1.81 -7.80 -5.37
CA SER A 31 -3.14 -7.43 -5.88
C SER A 31 -3.20 -5.93 -6.14
N PHE A 32 -3.56 -5.55 -7.36
CA PHE A 32 -3.74 -4.15 -7.74
C PHE A 32 -5.21 -3.80 -7.82
N ILE A 33 -5.60 -2.72 -7.15
CA ILE A 33 -6.98 -2.21 -7.10
C ILE A 33 -7.06 -0.95 -7.95
N MET A 34 -7.74 -1.07 -9.07
CA MET A 34 -7.89 -0.03 -10.10
C MET A 34 -9.25 0.66 -9.99
N ALA A 35 -9.25 1.97 -9.97
CA ALA A 35 -10.45 2.81 -10.10
C ALA A 35 -10.06 4.27 -10.33
N PRO A 36 -10.93 5.10 -10.89
CA PRO A 36 -10.78 6.56 -10.90
C PRO A 36 -10.71 7.13 -9.48
N ASN A 37 -10.24 8.38 -9.36
CA ASN A 37 -10.23 9.08 -8.09
C ASN A 37 -11.63 9.23 -7.50
N GLY A 38 -11.76 9.13 -6.17
CA GLY A 38 -13.04 9.22 -5.47
C GLY A 38 -13.94 7.98 -5.58
N ARG A 39 -13.50 6.89 -6.21
CA ARG A 39 -14.31 5.66 -6.39
C ARG A 39 -14.09 4.60 -5.32
N GLY A 40 -13.40 4.90 -4.21
CA GLY A 40 -13.36 4.03 -3.05
C GLY A 40 -12.06 3.23 -2.86
N LYS A 41 -10.97 3.44 -3.63
CA LYS A 41 -9.68 2.76 -3.42
C LYS A 41 -9.20 2.89 -1.96
N THR A 42 -8.94 4.11 -1.51
CA THR A 42 -8.52 4.41 -0.13
C THR A 42 -9.56 3.96 0.91
N THR A 43 -10.84 4.06 0.57
CA THR A 43 -11.94 3.60 1.45
C THR A 43 -11.87 2.10 1.67
N LEU A 44 -11.63 1.31 0.62
CA LEU A 44 -11.46 -0.14 0.74
C LEU A 44 -10.29 -0.49 1.65
N LEU A 45 -9.13 0.14 1.46
CA LEU A 45 -7.96 -0.09 2.33
C LEU A 45 -8.26 0.25 3.79
N LYS A 46 -8.99 1.35 4.06
CA LYS A 46 -9.41 1.74 5.41
C LYS A 46 -10.43 0.79 6.04
N LEU A 47 -11.31 0.21 5.24
CA LEU A 47 -12.25 -0.83 5.70
C LEU A 47 -11.50 -2.13 6.05
N ILE A 48 -10.56 -2.57 5.23
CA ILE A 48 -9.72 -3.74 5.49
C ILE A 48 -8.86 -3.53 6.76
N LEU A 49 -8.34 -2.31 6.96
CA LEU A 49 -7.58 -1.92 8.16
C LEU A 49 -8.45 -1.85 9.42
N GLY A 50 -9.78 -1.81 9.29
CA GLY A 50 -10.69 -1.62 10.43
C GLY A 50 -10.76 -0.17 10.95
N SER A 51 -10.19 0.81 10.23
CA SER A 51 -10.32 2.24 10.57
C SER A 51 -11.66 2.84 10.12
N LEU A 52 -12.41 2.12 9.30
CA LEU A 52 -13.80 2.38 8.95
C LEU A 52 -14.60 1.10 9.19
N ASN A 53 -15.85 1.27 9.63
CA ASN A 53 -16.79 0.16 9.83
C ASN A 53 -17.71 0.01 8.62
N ALA A 54 -17.86 -1.20 8.11
CA ALA A 54 -18.83 -1.51 7.08
C ALA A 54 -20.26 -1.17 7.54
N SER A 55 -21.10 -0.70 6.63
CA SER A 55 -22.53 -0.51 6.91
C SER A 55 -23.26 -1.85 6.96
N GLN A 56 -22.84 -2.81 6.12
CA GLN A 56 -23.31 -4.18 6.08
C GLN A 56 -22.20 -5.10 5.56
N GLY A 57 -22.31 -6.39 5.84
CA GLY A 57 -21.35 -7.41 5.44
C GLY A 57 -20.25 -7.63 6.46
N LEU A 58 -19.29 -8.47 6.10
CA LEU A 58 -18.17 -8.87 6.97
C LEU A 58 -16.85 -8.72 6.22
N ILE A 59 -15.82 -8.36 6.95
CA ILE A 59 -14.42 -8.40 6.49
C ILE A 59 -13.65 -9.27 7.48
N ASN A 60 -13.27 -10.46 7.02
CA ASN A 60 -12.42 -11.38 7.76
C ASN A 60 -10.98 -11.18 7.31
N ASN A 61 -10.15 -10.60 8.15
CA ASN A 61 -8.74 -10.41 7.87
C ASN A 61 -7.92 -11.37 8.74
N SER A 62 -7.30 -12.38 8.13
CA SER A 62 -6.48 -13.37 8.82
C SER A 62 -5.06 -12.89 9.11
N ALA A 63 -4.65 -11.72 8.62
CA ALA A 63 -3.40 -11.10 9.01
C ALA A 63 -3.50 -10.67 10.49
N LYS A 64 -2.42 -10.89 11.25
CA LYS A 64 -2.39 -10.47 12.65
C LYS A 64 -2.49 -8.94 12.72
N ASN A 65 -3.35 -8.42 13.59
CA ASN A 65 -3.62 -6.97 13.73
C ASN A 65 -2.35 -6.11 13.91
N ASN A 66 -1.29 -6.66 14.50
CA ASN A 66 -0.02 -5.95 14.75
C ASN A 66 1.04 -6.19 13.67
N ASP A 67 0.69 -6.85 12.56
CA ASP A 67 1.60 -7.22 11.48
C ASP A 67 1.12 -6.67 10.14
N THR A 68 0.55 -5.47 10.19
CA THR A 68 0.04 -4.74 9.02
C THR A 68 0.81 -3.44 8.84
N TYR A 69 1.26 -3.19 7.62
CA TYR A 69 1.83 -1.91 7.22
C TYR A 69 0.95 -1.22 6.21
N VAL A 70 0.63 0.05 6.47
CA VAL A 70 -0.15 0.87 5.55
C VAL A 70 0.63 2.12 5.19
N LEU A 71 0.73 2.39 3.90
CA LEU A 71 1.28 3.62 3.37
C LEU A 71 0.20 4.36 2.58
N PHE A 72 -0.38 5.37 3.19
CA PHE A 72 -1.26 6.32 2.50
C PHE A 72 -0.44 7.45 1.87
N ASP A 73 -1.07 8.21 0.98
CA ASP A 73 -0.42 9.37 0.33
C ASP A 73 0.03 10.44 1.36
N ASN A 74 -0.71 10.61 2.44
CA ASN A 74 -0.28 11.41 3.59
C ASN A 74 0.65 10.60 4.50
N LEU A 75 1.94 10.95 4.49
CA LEU A 75 2.95 10.26 5.28
C LEU A 75 2.80 10.57 6.77
N GLU A 76 2.66 9.54 7.59
CA GLU A 76 2.56 9.64 9.05
C GLU A 76 3.95 9.56 9.72
N LEU A 77 4.88 10.41 9.30
CA LEU A 77 6.23 10.48 9.84
C LEU A 77 6.32 11.61 10.89
N TYR A 78 7.13 11.40 11.92
CA TYR A 78 7.41 12.42 12.93
C TYR A 78 8.36 13.48 12.38
N LYS A 79 7.81 14.61 11.94
CA LYS A 79 8.54 15.67 11.23
C LYS A 79 9.68 16.30 12.03
N ASN A 80 9.56 16.35 13.37
CA ASN A 80 10.57 16.94 14.26
C ASN A 80 11.72 15.98 14.61
N LEU A 81 11.57 14.69 14.28
CA LEU A 81 12.61 13.68 14.46
C LEU A 81 13.45 13.53 13.19
N THR A 82 14.65 12.97 13.33
CA THR A 82 15.48 12.60 12.17
C THR A 82 14.90 11.39 11.44
N GLY A 83 15.37 11.11 10.21
CA GLY A 83 15.01 9.90 9.51
C GLY A 83 15.40 8.66 10.30
N MET A 84 16.59 8.65 10.90
CA MET A 84 17.07 7.56 11.75
C MET A 84 16.16 7.35 12.96
N ASP A 85 15.77 8.42 13.66
CA ASP A 85 14.90 8.33 14.84
C ASP A 85 13.51 7.81 14.47
N ASN A 86 12.96 8.23 13.31
CA ASN A 86 11.72 7.66 12.79
C ASN A 86 11.83 6.14 12.58
N ILE A 87 12.89 5.68 11.91
CA ILE A 87 13.09 4.24 11.69
C ILE A 87 13.18 3.50 13.04
N LEU A 88 14.00 3.99 13.96
CA LEU A 88 14.16 3.38 15.29
C LEU A 88 12.81 3.30 16.03
N PHE A 89 12.05 4.38 16.02
CA PHE A 89 10.73 4.44 16.66
C PHE A 89 9.75 3.43 16.04
N PHE A 90 9.53 3.48 14.72
CA PHE A 90 8.57 2.60 14.05
C PHE A 90 8.98 1.11 14.08
N THR A 91 10.28 0.82 14.17
CA THR A 91 10.76 -0.56 14.32
C THR A 91 10.88 -0.98 15.80
N ASN A 92 10.38 -0.16 16.73
CA ASN A 92 10.45 -0.39 18.18
C ASN A 92 11.88 -0.70 18.65
N PHE A 93 12.86 0.06 18.15
CA PHE A 93 14.30 -0.07 18.46
C PHE A 93 14.87 -1.48 18.25
N ARG A 94 14.25 -2.28 17.37
CA ARG A 94 14.64 -3.68 17.13
C ARG A 94 15.99 -3.81 16.44
N TYR A 95 16.42 -2.80 15.69
CA TYR A 95 17.64 -2.84 14.87
C TYR A 95 18.69 -1.85 15.36
N SER A 96 19.97 -2.24 15.24
CA SER A 96 21.08 -1.31 15.45
C SER A 96 21.15 -0.27 14.33
N LYS A 97 21.73 0.90 14.60
CA LYS A 97 21.95 1.95 13.58
C LYS A 97 22.71 1.41 12.37
N LEU A 98 23.77 0.64 12.57
CA LEU A 98 24.55 0.03 11.49
C LEU A 98 23.69 -0.90 10.60
N THR A 99 22.77 -1.65 11.19
CA THR A 99 21.85 -2.50 10.43
C THR A 99 20.89 -1.67 9.60
N ILE A 100 20.36 -0.59 10.18
CA ILE A 100 19.46 0.35 9.49
C ILE A 100 20.20 0.99 8.32
N GLU A 101 21.39 1.53 8.51
CA GLU A 101 22.20 2.18 7.48
C GLU A 101 22.45 1.26 6.28
N LYS A 102 22.86 0.02 6.53
CA LYS A 102 23.06 -1.00 5.48
C LYS A 102 21.79 -1.29 4.67
N ARG A 103 20.61 -1.37 5.33
CA ARG A 103 19.35 -1.63 4.64
C ARG A 103 18.79 -0.39 3.95
N ALA A 104 19.05 0.79 4.51
CA ALA A 104 18.55 2.07 4.01
C ALA A 104 19.33 2.60 2.80
N GLN A 105 20.60 2.24 2.64
CA GLN A 105 21.51 2.83 1.63
C GLN A 105 21.00 2.80 0.20
N ARG A 106 20.09 1.86 -0.13
CA ARG A 106 19.44 1.78 -1.46
C ARG A 106 18.43 2.91 -1.67
N TYR A 107 17.85 3.46 -0.61
CA TYR A 107 16.81 4.47 -0.64
C TYR A 107 17.28 5.85 -0.22
N LEU A 108 18.06 5.94 0.88
CA LEU A 108 18.53 7.19 1.46
C LEU A 108 19.96 7.02 1.98
N SER A 109 20.78 8.08 1.83
CA SER A 109 22.13 8.12 2.40
C SER A 109 22.07 8.28 3.93
N GLU A 110 23.16 7.89 4.62
CA GLU A 110 23.35 8.09 6.05
C GLU A 110 23.24 9.58 6.43
N GLU A 111 23.87 10.45 5.63
CA GLU A 111 23.76 11.90 5.83
C GLU A 111 22.29 12.34 5.81
N ARG A 112 21.47 11.84 4.87
CA ARG A 112 20.06 12.20 4.79
C ARG A 112 19.28 11.66 5.98
N LEU A 113 19.54 10.45 6.43
CA LEU A 113 18.92 9.86 7.62
C LEU A 113 19.20 10.66 8.89
N SER A 114 20.33 11.38 8.99
CA SER A 114 20.66 12.23 10.14
C SER A 114 19.89 13.56 10.18
N LYS A 115 19.21 13.95 9.09
CA LYS A 115 18.43 15.21 9.02
C LYS A 115 17.00 15.01 9.52
N ARG A 116 16.38 16.11 10.01
CA ARG A 116 14.98 16.11 10.41
C ARG A 116 14.04 15.87 9.22
N VAL A 117 13.01 15.06 9.40
CA VAL A 117 12.02 14.74 8.38
C VAL A 117 11.26 15.98 7.89
N SER A 118 11.15 17.03 8.70
CA SER A 118 10.59 18.33 8.27
C SER A 118 11.33 18.97 7.08
N THR A 119 12.56 18.54 6.79
CA THR A 119 13.36 19.01 5.65
C THR A 119 13.32 18.10 4.44
N TYR A 120 12.54 17.01 4.50
CA TYR A 120 12.45 16.02 3.42
C TYR A 120 11.49 16.50 2.33
N SER A 121 11.84 16.21 1.08
CA SER A 121 10.87 16.24 -0.02
C SER A 121 9.83 15.13 0.17
N LEU A 122 8.73 15.19 -0.59
CA LEU A 122 7.71 14.13 -0.59
C LEU A 122 8.33 12.77 -0.95
N GLY A 123 9.18 12.73 -1.99
CA GLY A 123 9.85 11.50 -2.42
C GLY A 123 10.81 10.95 -1.36
N GLU A 124 11.57 11.80 -0.65
CA GLU A 124 12.43 11.37 0.45
C GLU A 124 11.62 10.83 1.63
N GLY A 125 10.48 11.45 1.95
CA GLY A 125 9.56 10.94 2.96
C GLY A 125 9.01 9.56 2.59
N LYS A 126 8.62 9.36 1.33
CA LYS A 126 8.16 8.03 0.85
C LYS A 126 9.29 7.00 0.91
N ARG A 127 10.51 7.35 0.48
CA ARG A 127 11.67 6.45 0.61
C ARG A 127 11.94 6.06 2.07
N LEU A 128 11.82 7.01 3.01
CA LEU A 128 11.92 6.70 4.43
C LEU A 128 10.85 5.70 4.88
N SER A 129 9.59 5.88 4.44
CA SER A 129 8.50 4.96 4.74
C SER A 129 8.73 3.57 4.13
N LEU A 130 9.33 3.48 2.94
CA LEU A 130 9.71 2.20 2.31
C LEU A 130 10.85 1.49 3.06
N ILE A 131 11.80 2.23 3.64
CA ILE A 131 12.83 1.66 4.53
C ILE A 131 12.17 1.03 5.76
N ILE A 132 11.24 1.75 6.40
CA ILE A 132 10.49 1.25 7.57
C ILE A 132 9.71 -0.01 7.20
N TRP A 133 8.97 -0.01 6.09
CA TRP A 133 8.25 -1.18 5.59
C TRP A 133 9.17 -2.40 5.38
N ASN A 134 10.31 -2.17 4.73
CA ASN A 134 11.28 -3.23 4.43
C ASN A 134 11.92 -3.83 5.71
N LEU A 135 12.07 -3.02 6.75
CA LEU A 135 12.57 -3.48 8.06
C LEU A 135 11.50 -4.21 8.86
N LEU A 136 10.25 -3.78 8.79
CA LEU A 136 9.14 -4.40 9.52
C LEU A 136 8.74 -5.76 8.95
N GLU A 137 8.90 -5.96 7.64
CA GLU A 137 8.55 -7.21 6.94
C GLU A 137 7.12 -7.71 7.24
N PRO A 138 6.09 -6.83 7.17
CA PRO A 138 4.74 -7.16 7.62
C PRO A 138 4.09 -8.25 6.77
N SER A 139 3.14 -8.99 7.35
CA SER A 139 2.37 -10.02 6.64
C SER A 139 1.29 -9.44 5.72
N LEU A 140 0.76 -8.26 6.07
CA LEU A 140 -0.15 -7.48 5.24
C LEU A 140 0.46 -6.12 4.92
N THR A 141 0.58 -5.82 3.64
CA THR A 141 1.02 -4.51 3.13
C THR A 141 -0.08 -3.88 2.29
N MET A 142 -0.44 -2.65 2.60
CA MET A 142 -1.37 -1.84 1.81
C MET A 142 -0.70 -0.52 1.45
N MET A 143 -0.58 -0.22 0.14
CA MET A 143 0.04 1.02 -0.33
C MET A 143 -0.87 1.76 -1.29
N ASP A 144 -1.27 2.96 -0.89
CA ASP A 144 -2.13 3.86 -1.68
C ASP A 144 -1.26 4.88 -2.41
N GLU A 145 -1.28 4.86 -3.75
CA GLU A 145 -0.55 5.81 -4.61
C GLU A 145 0.97 5.86 -4.31
N VAL A 146 1.58 4.71 -4.01
CA VAL A 146 2.98 4.66 -3.54
C VAL A 146 3.99 5.21 -4.56
N THR A 147 3.68 5.11 -5.85
CA THR A 147 4.57 5.57 -6.94
C THR A 147 4.65 7.09 -7.07
N ASN A 148 3.70 7.84 -6.50
CA ASN A 148 3.68 9.29 -6.61
C ASN A 148 4.89 9.93 -5.90
N GLY A 149 5.65 10.75 -6.63
CA GLY A 149 6.82 11.47 -6.08
C GLY A 149 8.10 10.64 -5.94
N LEU A 150 8.09 9.36 -6.37
CA LEU A 150 9.30 8.55 -6.49
C LEU A 150 9.96 8.78 -7.87
N ASP A 151 11.28 8.86 -7.89
CA ASP A 151 12.08 8.86 -9.10
C ASP A 151 12.22 7.45 -9.70
N TYR A 152 12.75 7.36 -10.90
CA TYR A 152 12.90 6.11 -11.63
C TYR A 152 13.72 5.05 -10.87
N GLU A 153 14.81 5.47 -10.22
CA GLU A 153 15.66 4.57 -9.44
C GLU A 153 14.90 4.00 -8.23
N SER A 154 14.23 4.85 -7.48
CA SER A 154 13.38 4.44 -6.34
C SER A 154 12.24 3.51 -6.75
N LEU A 155 11.64 3.73 -7.93
CA LEU A 155 10.61 2.83 -8.48
C LEU A 155 11.16 1.44 -8.79
N ASN A 156 12.37 1.34 -9.35
CA ASN A 156 13.00 0.06 -9.62
C ASN A 156 13.33 -0.71 -8.32
N ILE A 157 13.86 0.00 -7.31
CA ILE A 157 14.11 -0.59 -5.99
C ILE A 157 12.80 -1.10 -5.36
N LEU A 158 11.74 -0.29 -5.41
CA LEU A 158 10.42 -0.67 -4.89
C LEU A 158 9.87 -1.91 -5.60
N LYS A 159 10.00 -1.98 -6.94
CA LYS A 159 9.58 -3.15 -7.73
C LYS A 159 10.26 -4.43 -7.25
N GLU A 160 11.60 -4.40 -7.14
CA GLU A 160 12.37 -5.54 -6.67
C GLU A 160 11.96 -5.96 -5.25
N ASP A 161 11.78 -4.98 -4.34
CA ASP A 161 11.41 -5.23 -2.96
C ASP A 161 9.98 -5.80 -2.84
N LEU A 162 9.02 -5.33 -3.64
CA LEU A 162 7.65 -5.89 -3.68
C LEU A 162 7.65 -7.33 -4.18
N ILE A 163 8.34 -7.61 -5.30
CA ILE A 163 8.42 -8.96 -5.86
C ILE A 163 9.09 -9.94 -4.88
N ARG A 164 10.18 -9.50 -4.22
CA ARG A 164 10.87 -10.30 -3.23
C ARG A 164 10.02 -10.58 -1.99
N SER A 165 9.24 -9.58 -1.56
CA SER A 165 8.48 -9.63 -0.31
C SER A 165 7.16 -10.38 -0.39
N LYS A 166 6.62 -10.67 -1.58
CA LYS A 166 5.25 -11.19 -1.74
C LYS A 166 5.04 -12.60 -1.19
N LYS A 167 6.11 -13.41 -1.08
CA LYS A 167 5.99 -14.78 -0.58
C LYS A 167 5.39 -14.80 0.83
N GLU A 168 4.32 -15.57 1.02
CA GLU A 168 3.61 -15.69 2.31
C GLU A 168 3.07 -14.36 2.88
N LYS A 169 2.86 -13.36 2.01
CA LYS A 169 2.32 -12.04 2.37
C LYS A 169 1.16 -11.65 1.46
N ILE A 170 0.30 -10.78 1.96
CA ILE A 170 -0.73 -10.13 1.16
C ILE A 170 -0.26 -8.71 0.86
N ILE A 171 -0.20 -8.34 -0.41
CA ILE A 171 0.19 -6.99 -0.84
C ILE A 171 -0.94 -6.40 -1.68
N LEU A 172 -1.53 -5.30 -1.19
CA LEU A 172 -2.58 -4.56 -1.88
C LEU A 172 -2.03 -3.20 -2.31
N LEU A 173 -2.09 -2.92 -3.59
CA LEU A 173 -1.58 -1.69 -4.19
C LEU A 173 -2.70 -0.93 -4.91
N THR A 174 -2.64 0.39 -4.87
CA THR A 174 -3.44 1.28 -5.71
C THR A 174 -2.53 2.30 -6.41
N GLY A 175 -2.99 2.89 -7.50
CA GLY A 175 -2.22 3.93 -8.20
C GLY A 175 -2.67 4.17 -9.63
N HIS A 176 -1.95 5.04 -10.33
CA HIS A 176 -2.25 5.44 -11.70
C HIS A 176 -1.08 5.26 -12.68
N GLN A 177 0.12 4.89 -12.23
CA GLN A 177 1.27 4.61 -13.09
C GLN A 177 1.21 3.16 -13.59
N PHE A 178 0.33 2.89 -14.54
CA PHE A 178 -0.02 1.53 -14.97
C PHE A 178 1.19 0.72 -15.44
N GLU A 179 2.15 1.34 -16.12
CA GLU A 179 3.36 0.67 -16.60
C GLU A 179 4.14 0.03 -15.43
N PHE A 180 4.25 0.71 -14.31
CA PHE A 180 4.90 0.18 -13.12
C PHE A 180 4.15 -1.04 -12.55
N TYR A 181 2.84 -0.92 -12.40
CA TYR A 181 2.03 -1.99 -11.78
C TYR A 181 1.89 -3.21 -12.69
N GLU A 182 1.78 -3.03 -14.01
CA GLU A 182 1.60 -4.11 -14.97
C GLU A 182 2.71 -5.17 -14.90
N GLU A 183 3.94 -4.75 -14.57
CA GLU A 183 5.09 -5.64 -14.47
C GLU A 183 5.13 -6.48 -13.20
N ILE A 184 4.43 -6.09 -12.12
CA ILE A 184 4.60 -6.70 -10.79
C ILE A 184 3.36 -7.40 -10.24
N ILE A 185 2.16 -7.06 -10.73
CA ILE A 185 0.91 -7.58 -10.16
C ILE A 185 0.65 -9.03 -10.56
N ASP A 186 0.04 -9.77 -9.67
CA ASP A 186 -0.47 -11.13 -9.92
C ASP A 186 -1.98 -11.09 -10.19
N ASP A 187 -2.72 -10.31 -9.42
CA ASP A 187 -4.18 -10.18 -9.53
C ASP A 187 -4.60 -8.72 -9.75
N LEU A 188 -5.62 -8.52 -10.59
CA LEU A 188 -6.21 -7.22 -10.87
C LEU A 188 -7.66 -7.16 -10.39
N TYR A 189 -7.99 -6.10 -9.67
CA TYR A 189 -9.35 -5.81 -9.21
C TYR A 189 -9.78 -4.42 -9.69
N VAL A 190 -11.03 -4.32 -10.13
CA VAL A 190 -11.62 -3.07 -10.62
C VAL A 190 -12.80 -2.69 -9.71
N ILE A 191 -12.82 -1.44 -9.25
CA ILE A 191 -14.00 -0.90 -8.55
C ILE A 191 -14.87 -0.22 -9.60
N LYS A 192 -16.00 -0.85 -9.94
CA LYS A 192 -16.98 -0.37 -10.93
C LYS A 192 -18.39 -0.59 -10.42
N ASN A 193 -19.28 0.38 -10.62
CA ASN A 193 -20.68 0.29 -10.19
C ASN A 193 -20.82 -0.13 -8.71
N LYS A 194 -19.97 0.45 -7.82
CA LYS A 194 -19.95 0.19 -6.38
C LYS A 194 -19.58 -1.25 -6.00
N LYS A 195 -19.03 -2.03 -6.92
CA LYS A 195 -18.58 -3.41 -6.71
C LYS A 195 -17.09 -3.53 -6.97
N ILE A 196 -16.47 -4.48 -6.29
CA ILE A 196 -15.09 -4.87 -6.50
C ILE A 196 -15.11 -6.16 -7.32
N LEU A 197 -14.55 -6.11 -8.51
CA LEU A 197 -14.57 -7.22 -9.46
C LEU A 197 -13.14 -7.65 -9.75
N LYS A 198 -12.84 -8.94 -9.60
CA LYS A 198 -11.59 -9.51 -10.11
C LYS A 198 -11.71 -9.64 -11.62
N VAL A 199 -10.71 -9.18 -12.36
CA VAL A 199 -10.67 -9.23 -13.82
C VAL A 199 -9.34 -9.83 -14.28
N ASP A 200 -9.33 -10.36 -15.50
CA ASP A 200 -8.08 -10.85 -16.09
C ASP A 200 -7.09 -9.72 -16.28
N LYS A 201 -5.85 -9.94 -15.89
CA LYS A 201 -4.79 -8.97 -16.13
C LYS A 201 -4.38 -8.98 -17.60
N GLY A 202 -4.31 -7.80 -18.17
CA GLY A 202 -3.85 -7.58 -19.54
C GLY A 202 -3.82 -6.09 -19.73
N GLY A 203 -2.98 -5.50 -20.51
CA GLY A 203 -2.86 -4.08 -20.78
C GLY A 203 -3.61 -3.14 -19.83
N LEU A 204 -3.08 -2.84 -18.63
CA LEU A 204 -3.82 -2.12 -17.58
C LEU A 204 -4.47 -0.82 -18.09
N LYS A 205 -3.79 -0.11 -18.99
CA LYS A 205 -4.32 1.10 -19.61
C LYS A 205 -5.59 0.81 -20.41
N LYS A 206 -5.61 -0.25 -21.21
CA LYS A 206 -6.79 -0.67 -22.00
C LYS A 206 -7.96 -1.07 -21.09
N ILE A 207 -7.64 -1.80 -20.00
CA ILE A 207 -8.66 -2.20 -19.02
C ILE A 207 -9.25 -0.97 -18.33
N TYR A 208 -8.42 0.02 -17.99
CA TYR A 208 -8.90 1.27 -17.42
C TYR A 208 -9.84 2.00 -18.39
N GLU A 209 -9.41 2.21 -19.63
CA GLU A 209 -10.20 2.89 -20.66
C GLU A 209 -11.54 2.19 -20.93
N SER A 210 -11.55 0.84 -21.02
CA SER A 210 -12.77 0.07 -21.28
C SER A 210 -13.76 0.03 -20.12
N ASN A 211 -13.30 0.28 -18.91
CA ASN A 211 -14.16 0.24 -17.72
C ASN A 211 -14.64 1.60 -17.25
N PHE A 212 -13.92 2.69 -17.59
CA PHE A 212 -14.17 3.99 -16.98
C PHE A 212 -14.35 5.14 -17.99
N ASN A 213 -14.05 4.94 -19.26
CA ASN A 213 -14.39 5.83 -20.36
C ASN A 213 -15.62 5.29 -21.12
#